data_1cb330fd582c50277e17ea13b652f7e2
#
_entry.id   1cb330fd582c50277e17ea13b652f7e2
#
_cell.length_a   1.000
_cell.length_b   1.000
_cell.length_c   1.000
_cell.angle_alpha   90.00
_cell.angle_beta   90.00
_cell.angle_gamma   90.00
#
_symmetry.space_group_name_H-M   'P 1'
#
loop_
_entity.id
_entity.type
_entity.pdbx_description
1 polymer ?
#
loop_
_entity_poly.entity_id
_entity_poly.type
_entity_poly.pdbx_seq_one_letter_code
_entity_poly.pdbx_strand_id
1 'polypeptide(L)'
;MDGQNMIWRRKAMHMGIFFIIVLIAGGILLLYKGNDAVAQGIIKKDGIVTAEQVKVSFQSVSGKLIREAVQESQEVKAGDILMELDSTDVDLDIAKTRAQIAQLDAQIQSMEGSIQIGFAQTNTTEQESRRQIDQQRAAIDSAAATLVNAQRDYDRKMALYSQGAIAKSDMDDSEAALSVAQAAMNQQQEGLAKLLGGAMDTGDTNTMVLPQIEEQRQTVANKGHDRESLVQQRNQLRVQLQQLEVQKDRLILRAPEDGKILKLLAKKGEMIQADTPVILLESKRKYYDIYVSEKQAVRLHEGLNLSGTAITDGHRVGGTIRFITQAPGFADLKGTREKGQADLTAFQIRVYTNPEEKVLPGQTIEVTDHELSET
;
A
#
# COMPACT_ATOMS: atom_id res chain seq x y z
N MET A 1 101.92 -26.47 -49.14
CA MET A 1 100.46 -26.61 -49.15
C MET A 1 99.77 -25.89 -47.94
N ASP A 2 100.33 -24.80 -47.37
CA ASP A 2 99.82 -24.22 -46.13
C ASP A 2 99.12 -22.82 -46.23
N GLY A 3 99.13 -22.23 -47.43
CA GLY A 3 98.54 -20.87 -47.58
C GLY A 3 97.00 -20.83 -47.80
N GLN A 4 96.39 -21.88 -48.31
CA GLN A 4 94.95 -21.89 -48.59
C GLN A 4 94.10 -22.18 -47.37
N ASN A 5 94.59 -22.93 -46.41
CA ASN A 5 93.85 -23.22 -45.16
C ASN A 5 93.72 -22.02 -44.22
N MET A 6 94.62 -21.05 -44.28
CA MET A 6 94.62 -19.84 -43.42
C MET A 6 93.58 -18.82 -43.90
N ILE A 7 93.37 -18.73 -45.20
CA ILE A 7 92.35 -17.83 -45.79
C ILE A 7 90.95 -18.34 -45.55
N TRP A 8 90.74 -19.63 -45.61
CA TRP A 8 89.42 -20.28 -45.32
C TRP A 8 89.05 -20.15 -43.83
N ARG A 9 89.98 -20.30 -42.92
CA ARG A 9 89.77 -20.15 -41.48
C ARG A 9 89.43 -18.69 -41.12
N ARG A 10 90.08 -17.69 -41.74
CA ARG A 10 89.70 -16.28 -41.55
C ARG A 10 88.29 -15.91 -42.09
N LYS A 11 87.92 -16.43 -43.26
CA LYS A 11 86.61 -16.24 -43.84
C LYS A 11 85.53 -16.95 -43.01
N ALA A 12 85.75 -18.15 -42.52
CA ALA A 12 84.85 -18.87 -41.65
C ALA A 12 84.66 -18.11 -40.28
N MET A 13 85.77 -17.56 -39.75
CA MET A 13 85.70 -16.78 -38.49
C MET A 13 84.92 -15.46 -38.66
N HIS A 14 85.12 -14.75 -39.79
CA HIS A 14 84.29 -13.55 -40.07
C HIS A 14 82.82 -13.85 -40.34
N MET A 15 82.52 -14.98 -40.96
CA MET A 15 81.14 -15.43 -41.18
C MET A 15 80.48 -15.86 -39.88
N GLY A 16 81.21 -16.49 -38.94
CA GLY A 16 80.77 -16.85 -37.61
C GLY A 16 80.47 -15.61 -36.76
N ILE A 17 81.42 -14.60 -36.81
CA ILE A 17 81.21 -13.32 -36.11
C ILE A 17 80.03 -12.56 -36.68
N PHE A 18 79.85 -12.56 -38.00
CA PHE A 18 78.69 -11.95 -38.64
C PHE A 18 77.36 -12.61 -38.20
N PHE A 19 77.31 -13.93 -38.10
CA PHE A 19 76.17 -14.68 -37.65
C PHE A 19 75.79 -14.43 -36.17
N ILE A 20 76.81 -14.29 -35.31
CA ILE A 20 76.70 -13.93 -33.92
C ILE A 20 76.15 -12.49 -33.79
N ILE A 21 76.67 -11.53 -34.59
CA ILE A 21 76.16 -10.16 -34.61
C ILE A 21 74.68 -10.10 -35.06
N VAL A 22 74.30 -10.87 -36.08
CA VAL A 22 72.94 -10.98 -36.57
C VAL A 22 72.03 -11.61 -35.52
N LEU A 23 72.47 -12.63 -34.79
CA LEU A 23 71.76 -13.25 -33.69
C LEU A 23 71.60 -12.30 -32.50
N ILE A 24 72.66 -11.54 -32.15
CA ILE A 24 72.57 -10.52 -31.08
C ILE A 24 71.65 -9.35 -31.51
N ALA A 25 71.79 -8.87 -32.76
CA ALA A 25 70.91 -7.81 -33.28
C ALA A 25 69.44 -8.29 -33.37
N GLY A 26 69.21 -9.54 -33.81
CA GLY A 26 67.86 -10.15 -33.80
C GLY A 26 67.29 -10.32 -32.37
N GLY A 27 68.14 -10.74 -31.43
CA GLY A 27 67.80 -10.86 -30.03
C GLY A 27 67.47 -9.51 -29.39
N ILE A 28 68.23 -8.45 -29.68
CA ILE A 28 67.97 -7.07 -29.23
C ILE A 28 66.70 -6.52 -29.88
N LEU A 29 66.48 -6.83 -31.17
CA LEU A 29 65.26 -6.42 -31.88
C LEU A 29 63.99 -7.12 -31.34
N LEU A 30 64.13 -8.41 -30.97
CA LEU A 30 63.05 -9.15 -30.26
C LEU A 30 62.81 -8.63 -28.87
N LEU A 31 63.85 -8.22 -28.12
CA LEU A 31 63.69 -7.58 -26.80
C LEU A 31 63.11 -6.17 -26.92
N TYR A 32 63.40 -5.42 -27.99
CA TYR A 32 62.89 -4.07 -28.22
C TYR A 32 61.48 -4.04 -28.82
N LYS A 33 61.09 -5.04 -29.60
CA LYS A 33 59.72 -5.22 -30.13
C LYS A 33 58.87 -6.19 -29.33
N GLY A 34 59.42 -6.84 -28.33
CA GLY A 34 58.74 -7.77 -27.45
C GLY A 34 57.90 -7.12 -26.38
N ASN A 35 57.38 -5.90 -26.61
CA ASN A 35 56.19 -5.40 -25.93
C ASN A 35 55.00 -6.14 -26.54
N ASP A 36 54.87 -7.37 -26.13
CA ASP A 36 53.81 -8.28 -26.52
C ASP A 36 52.46 -7.63 -26.29
N ALA A 37 51.58 -7.79 -27.25
CA ALA A 37 50.14 -7.43 -27.09
C ALA A 37 49.55 -8.02 -25.80
N VAL A 38 50.10 -9.17 -25.33
CA VAL A 38 49.76 -9.79 -24.04
C VAL A 38 50.26 -8.96 -22.85
N ALA A 39 51.49 -8.37 -22.93
CA ALA A 39 51.96 -7.47 -21.85
C ALA A 39 51.18 -6.16 -21.78
N GLN A 40 50.73 -5.62 -22.92
CA GLN A 40 49.86 -4.43 -22.95
C GLN A 40 48.43 -4.74 -22.43
N GLY A 41 47.90 -5.95 -22.69
CA GLY A 41 46.60 -6.39 -22.16
C GLY A 41 46.59 -6.61 -20.65
N ILE A 42 47.76 -6.70 -19.98
CA ILE A 42 47.85 -6.73 -18.50
C ILE A 42 47.76 -5.34 -17.88
N ILE A 43 48.21 -4.31 -18.61
CA ILE A 43 48.33 -2.93 -18.13
C ILE A 43 47.02 -2.13 -18.35
N LYS A 44 46.26 -2.51 -19.37
CA LYS A 44 45.02 -1.81 -19.75
C LYS A 44 43.85 -2.74 -19.70
N LYS A 45 42.74 -2.27 -19.14
CA LYS A 45 41.48 -3.00 -19.04
C LYS A 45 40.41 -2.21 -19.80
N ASP A 46 39.81 -2.87 -20.77
CA ASP A 46 38.80 -2.27 -21.61
C ASP A 46 37.40 -2.74 -21.16
N GLY A 47 36.47 -1.78 -21.02
CA GLY A 47 35.07 -2.03 -20.77
C GLY A 47 34.20 -1.35 -21.83
N ILE A 48 33.18 -2.05 -22.31
CA ILE A 48 32.21 -1.48 -23.24
C ILE A 48 31.06 -0.90 -22.44
N VAL A 49 30.76 0.38 -22.66
CA VAL A 49 29.63 1.07 -22.04
C VAL A 49 28.33 0.42 -22.51
N THR A 50 27.53 0.00 -21.55
CA THR A 50 26.23 -0.62 -21.76
C THR A 50 25.20 0.17 -20.97
N ALA A 51 24.05 0.48 -21.56
CA ALA A 51 22.93 1.01 -20.82
C ALA A 51 22.12 -0.12 -20.19
N GLU A 52 21.63 0.11 -19.00
CA GLU A 52 20.75 -0.85 -18.31
C GLU A 52 19.41 -0.95 -19.05
N GLN A 53 18.94 -2.18 -19.28
CA GLN A 53 17.68 -2.42 -19.98
C GLN A 53 16.61 -2.89 -19.00
N VAL A 54 15.49 -2.20 -18.98
CA VAL A 54 14.33 -2.49 -18.15
C VAL A 54 13.22 -3.06 -19.03
N LYS A 55 12.74 -4.24 -18.67
CA LYS A 55 11.56 -4.84 -19.29
C LYS A 55 10.33 -4.35 -18.55
N VAL A 56 9.49 -3.57 -19.24
CA VAL A 56 8.28 -2.99 -18.66
C VAL A 56 7.08 -3.85 -19.03
N SER A 57 6.26 -4.20 -18.04
CA SER A 57 5.06 -5.04 -18.17
C SER A 57 3.89 -4.47 -17.38
N PHE A 58 2.68 -4.86 -17.73
CA PHE A 58 1.48 -4.59 -16.92
C PHE A 58 1.48 -5.50 -15.68
N GLN A 59 1.32 -4.91 -14.48
CA GLN A 59 1.36 -5.66 -13.22
C GLN A 59 -0.01 -6.23 -12.87
N SER A 60 -0.11 -7.55 -12.82
CA SER A 60 -1.30 -8.29 -12.33
C SER A 60 -2.61 -7.98 -13.09
N VAL A 61 -2.54 -7.38 -14.28
CA VAL A 61 -3.69 -7.11 -15.13
C VAL A 61 -3.45 -7.61 -16.54
N SER A 62 -4.52 -8.06 -17.19
CA SER A 62 -4.53 -8.49 -18.58
C SER A 62 -5.65 -7.79 -19.34
N GLY A 63 -5.51 -7.64 -20.65
CA GLY A 63 -6.53 -7.01 -21.45
C GLY A 63 -6.07 -6.73 -22.87
N LYS A 64 -6.95 -6.20 -23.70
CA LYS A 64 -6.65 -5.80 -25.07
C LYS A 64 -5.92 -4.46 -25.08
N LEU A 65 -4.79 -4.37 -25.79
CA LEU A 65 -4.06 -3.13 -25.98
C LEU A 65 -4.83 -2.21 -26.91
N ILE A 66 -5.29 -1.06 -26.41
CA ILE A 66 -6.07 -0.09 -27.18
C ILE A 66 -5.25 1.11 -27.66
N ARG A 67 -4.18 1.47 -26.94
CA ARG A 67 -3.34 2.62 -27.27
C ARG A 67 -1.87 2.37 -26.98
N GLU A 68 -1.04 2.71 -27.96
CA GLU A 68 0.40 2.89 -27.84
C GLU A 68 0.64 4.42 -27.81
N ALA A 69 1.16 4.92 -26.68
CA ALA A 69 1.37 6.36 -26.49
C ALA A 69 2.79 6.80 -26.88
N VAL A 70 3.69 5.85 -27.13
CA VAL A 70 5.09 6.08 -27.44
C VAL A 70 5.53 5.32 -28.69
N GLN A 71 6.68 5.73 -29.26
CA GLN A 71 7.30 5.10 -30.42
C GLN A 71 8.70 4.59 -30.06
N GLU A 72 9.22 3.66 -30.86
CA GLU A 72 10.61 3.21 -30.74
C GLU A 72 11.57 4.39 -30.95
N SER A 73 12.65 4.40 -30.22
CA SER A 73 13.65 5.48 -30.15
C SER A 73 13.19 6.80 -29.48
N GLN A 74 11.98 6.86 -28.95
CA GLN A 74 11.48 8.03 -28.22
C GLN A 74 12.08 8.07 -26.81
N GLU A 75 12.47 9.26 -26.36
CA GLU A 75 12.81 9.52 -24.95
C GLU A 75 11.56 9.70 -24.10
N VAL A 76 11.56 9.13 -22.92
CA VAL A 76 10.46 9.18 -21.94
C VAL A 76 11.00 9.53 -20.56
N LYS A 77 10.14 10.14 -19.75
CA LYS A 77 10.41 10.43 -18.34
C LYS A 77 9.63 9.49 -17.44
N ALA A 78 10.11 9.30 -16.24
CA ALA A 78 9.39 8.56 -15.21
C ALA A 78 7.95 9.08 -15.05
N GLY A 79 6.96 8.18 -15.08
CA GLY A 79 5.53 8.49 -15.02
C GLY A 79 4.84 8.75 -16.36
N ASP A 80 5.56 8.94 -17.46
CA ASP A 80 4.97 9.09 -18.79
C ASP A 80 4.15 7.85 -19.16
N ILE A 81 3.00 8.07 -19.80
CA ILE A 81 2.14 6.98 -20.27
C ILE A 81 2.79 6.32 -21.47
N LEU A 82 2.96 5.01 -21.40
CA LEU A 82 3.56 4.20 -22.45
C LEU A 82 2.51 3.47 -23.29
N MET A 83 1.60 2.76 -22.61
CA MET A 83 0.54 1.95 -23.25
C MET A 83 -0.70 1.93 -22.38
N GLU A 84 -1.87 1.65 -22.99
CA GLU A 84 -3.15 1.54 -22.29
C GLU A 84 -3.91 0.28 -22.74
N LEU A 85 -4.40 -0.47 -21.76
CA LEU A 85 -5.33 -1.57 -21.98
C LEU A 85 -6.79 -1.07 -21.94
N ASP A 86 -7.70 -1.86 -22.48
CA ASP A 86 -9.14 -1.60 -22.45
C ASP A 86 -9.65 -1.63 -21.00
N SER A 87 -10.24 -0.54 -20.55
CA SER A 87 -10.79 -0.38 -19.20
C SER A 87 -12.31 -0.57 -19.13
N THR A 88 -12.97 -0.90 -20.24
CA THR A 88 -14.45 -0.89 -20.34
C THR A 88 -15.09 -1.75 -19.27
N ASP A 89 -14.62 -2.98 -19.06
CA ASP A 89 -15.19 -3.90 -18.08
C ASP A 89 -14.98 -3.39 -16.64
N VAL A 90 -13.77 -2.89 -16.33
CA VAL A 90 -13.45 -2.32 -15.02
C VAL A 90 -14.26 -1.05 -14.76
N ASP A 91 -14.47 -0.20 -15.76
CA ASP A 91 -15.31 1.00 -15.64
C ASP A 91 -16.78 0.66 -15.36
N LEU A 92 -17.31 -0.39 -15.99
CA LEU A 92 -18.65 -0.88 -15.70
C LEU A 92 -18.77 -1.43 -14.29
N ASP A 93 -17.78 -2.18 -13.81
CA ASP A 93 -17.76 -2.69 -12.44
C ASP A 93 -17.64 -1.57 -11.39
N ILE A 94 -16.85 -0.54 -11.66
CA ILE A 94 -16.76 0.69 -10.85
C ILE A 94 -18.13 1.38 -10.80
N ALA A 95 -18.79 1.58 -11.95
CA ALA A 95 -20.10 2.22 -12.01
C ALA A 95 -21.16 1.42 -11.23
N LYS A 96 -21.18 0.09 -11.39
CA LYS A 96 -22.06 -0.82 -10.64
C LYS A 96 -21.83 -0.72 -9.13
N THR A 97 -20.59 -0.79 -8.68
CA THR A 97 -20.22 -0.71 -7.26
C THR A 97 -20.60 0.64 -6.66
N ARG A 98 -20.39 1.74 -7.40
CA ARG A 98 -20.84 3.09 -6.98
C ARG A 98 -22.35 3.19 -6.86
N ALA A 99 -23.12 2.59 -7.77
CA ALA A 99 -24.57 2.55 -7.67
C ALA A 99 -25.04 1.76 -6.43
N GLN A 100 -24.39 0.65 -6.10
CA GLN A 100 -24.69 -0.14 -4.89
C GLN A 100 -24.38 0.66 -3.61
N ILE A 101 -23.27 1.38 -3.56
CA ILE A 101 -22.91 2.28 -2.46
C ILE A 101 -24.00 3.36 -2.30
N ALA A 102 -24.40 4.01 -3.38
CA ALA A 102 -25.44 5.04 -3.36
C ALA A 102 -26.79 4.49 -2.86
N GLN A 103 -27.14 3.26 -3.23
CA GLN A 103 -28.33 2.57 -2.73
C GLN A 103 -28.27 2.36 -1.21
N LEU A 104 -27.12 1.88 -0.69
CA LEU A 104 -26.93 1.71 0.75
C LEU A 104 -26.92 3.04 1.49
N ASP A 105 -26.31 4.09 0.94
CA ASP A 105 -26.34 5.43 1.54
C ASP A 105 -27.77 5.95 1.67
N ALA A 106 -28.64 5.75 0.68
CA ALA A 106 -30.05 6.08 0.74
C ALA A 106 -30.81 5.27 1.81
N GLN A 107 -30.51 3.98 1.94
CA GLN A 107 -31.11 3.12 2.99
C GLN A 107 -30.67 3.57 4.40
N ILE A 108 -29.39 3.88 4.58
CA ILE A 108 -28.85 4.39 5.85
C ILE A 108 -29.55 5.69 6.22
N GLN A 109 -29.68 6.64 5.29
CA GLN A 109 -30.36 7.91 5.52
C GLN A 109 -31.83 7.71 5.89
N SER A 110 -32.54 6.80 5.23
CA SER A 110 -33.93 6.44 5.56
C SER A 110 -34.04 5.84 6.96
N MET A 111 -33.11 4.97 7.33
CA MET A 111 -33.06 4.36 8.66
C MET A 111 -32.77 5.41 9.73
N GLU A 112 -31.85 6.33 9.51
CA GLU A 112 -31.57 7.46 10.41
C GLU A 112 -32.79 8.33 10.63
N GLY A 113 -33.53 8.67 9.56
CA GLY A 113 -34.79 9.39 9.66
C GLY A 113 -35.85 8.64 10.50
N SER A 114 -35.98 7.33 10.31
CA SER A 114 -36.92 6.50 11.08
C SER A 114 -36.53 6.36 12.55
N ILE A 115 -35.25 6.35 12.88
CA ILE A 115 -34.72 6.37 14.26
C ILE A 115 -35.06 7.71 14.93
N GLN A 116 -34.81 8.82 14.26
CA GLN A 116 -35.13 10.17 14.80
C GLN A 116 -36.63 10.33 15.07
N ILE A 117 -37.47 9.90 14.11
CA ILE A 117 -38.94 9.93 14.29
C ILE A 117 -39.35 9.03 15.46
N GLY A 118 -38.77 7.84 15.57
CA GLY A 118 -39.05 6.91 16.66
C GLY A 118 -38.74 7.49 18.03
N PHE A 119 -37.56 8.12 18.20
CA PHE A 119 -37.24 8.80 19.46
C PHE A 119 -38.16 9.99 19.75
N ALA A 120 -38.52 10.80 18.74
CA ALA A 120 -39.45 11.92 18.92
C ALA A 120 -40.82 11.44 19.36
N GLN A 121 -41.34 10.37 18.75
CA GLN A 121 -42.61 9.74 19.16
C GLN A 121 -42.56 9.19 20.57
N THR A 122 -41.50 8.48 20.93
CA THR A 122 -41.31 7.94 22.30
C THR A 122 -41.28 9.05 23.33
N ASN A 123 -40.59 10.16 23.07
CA ASN A 123 -40.53 11.31 23.95
C ASN A 123 -41.92 11.98 24.10
N THR A 124 -42.70 12.06 23.03
CA THR A 124 -44.07 12.59 23.09
C THR A 124 -44.96 11.67 23.92
N THR A 125 -44.91 10.36 23.69
CA THR A 125 -45.66 9.37 24.46
C THR A 125 -45.29 9.38 25.95
N GLU A 126 -44.02 9.56 26.25
CA GLU A 126 -43.54 9.71 27.63
C GLU A 126 -44.15 10.94 28.31
N GLN A 127 -44.12 12.08 27.65
CA GLN A 127 -44.74 13.32 28.20
C GLN A 127 -46.22 13.18 28.40
N GLU A 128 -46.94 12.52 27.49
CA GLU A 128 -48.37 12.25 27.64
C GLU A 128 -48.67 11.33 28.83
N SER A 129 -47.90 10.23 28.95
CA SER A 129 -48.00 9.30 30.06
C SER A 129 -47.76 10.00 31.42
N ARG A 130 -46.73 10.84 31.51
CA ARG A 130 -46.42 11.62 32.70
C ARG A 130 -47.57 12.55 33.09
N ARG A 131 -48.18 13.27 32.12
CA ARG A 131 -49.35 14.14 32.39
C ARG A 131 -50.54 13.34 32.87
N GLN A 132 -50.81 12.16 32.30
CA GLN A 132 -51.91 11.28 32.74
C GLN A 132 -51.69 10.78 34.17
N ILE A 133 -50.44 10.43 34.54
CA ILE A 133 -50.11 10.03 35.91
C ILE A 133 -50.32 11.20 36.88
N ASP A 134 -49.93 12.43 36.53
CA ASP A 134 -50.11 13.61 37.36
C ASP A 134 -51.62 13.95 37.56
N GLN A 135 -52.41 13.82 36.49
CA GLN A 135 -53.88 13.99 36.57
C GLN A 135 -54.49 12.92 37.48
N GLN A 136 -54.04 11.68 37.38
CA GLN A 136 -54.55 10.59 38.21
C GLN A 136 -54.16 10.77 39.68
N ARG A 137 -52.97 11.27 39.97
CA ARG A 137 -52.59 11.64 41.36
C ARG A 137 -53.45 12.75 41.94
N ALA A 138 -53.75 13.79 41.17
CA ALA A 138 -54.64 14.84 41.58
C ALA A 138 -56.10 14.32 41.90
N ALA A 139 -56.52 13.29 41.10
CA ALA A 139 -57.79 12.62 41.35
C ALA A 139 -57.78 11.80 42.67
N ILE A 140 -56.63 11.13 42.93
CA ILE A 140 -56.43 10.42 44.21
C ILE A 140 -56.48 11.40 45.41
N ASP A 141 -55.75 12.52 45.29
CA ASP A 141 -55.76 13.55 46.37
C ASP A 141 -57.19 14.09 46.67
N SER A 142 -57.99 14.32 45.63
CA SER A 142 -59.37 14.70 45.75
C SER A 142 -60.22 13.61 46.40
N ALA A 143 -60.09 12.36 46.00
CA ALA A 143 -60.76 11.21 46.59
C ALA A 143 -60.37 11.01 48.08
N ALA A 144 -59.07 11.17 48.36
CA ALA A 144 -58.57 11.10 49.75
C ALA A 144 -59.14 12.16 50.62
N ALA A 145 -59.23 13.40 50.14
CA ALA A 145 -59.92 14.51 50.91
C ALA A 145 -61.37 14.19 51.16
N THR A 146 -62.07 13.61 50.18
CA THR A 146 -63.48 13.19 50.31
C THR A 146 -63.65 12.09 51.37
N LEU A 147 -62.76 11.09 51.33
CA LEU A 147 -62.75 9.99 52.28
C LEU A 147 -62.49 10.49 53.72
N VAL A 148 -61.51 11.38 53.90
CA VAL A 148 -61.25 11.99 55.22
C VAL A 148 -62.45 12.73 55.74
N ASN A 149 -63.23 13.43 54.92
CA ASN A 149 -64.44 14.13 55.32
C ASN A 149 -65.59 13.16 55.69
N ALA A 150 -65.79 12.09 54.90
CA ALA A 150 -66.74 11.02 55.16
C ALA A 150 -66.45 10.28 56.48
N GLN A 151 -65.13 10.01 56.72
CA GLN A 151 -64.66 9.37 57.95
C GLN A 151 -65.00 10.26 59.18
N ARG A 152 -64.70 11.56 59.11
CA ARG A 152 -64.99 12.48 60.22
C ARG A 152 -66.47 12.61 60.47
N ASP A 153 -67.34 12.58 59.45
CA ASP A 153 -68.77 12.62 59.61
C ASP A 153 -69.31 11.37 60.25
N TYR A 154 -68.84 10.20 59.81
CA TYR A 154 -69.19 8.90 60.42
C TYR A 154 -68.77 8.87 61.89
N ASP A 155 -67.57 9.21 62.25
CA ASP A 155 -67.03 9.21 63.61
C ASP A 155 -67.86 10.12 64.49
N ARG A 156 -68.24 11.29 64.02
CA ARG A 156 -69.12 12.24 64.75
C ARG A 156 -70.52 11.66 64.96
N LYS A 157 -71.16 11.08 63.93
CA LYS A 157 -72.47 10.49 64.01
C LYS A 157 -72.51 9.24 64.86
N MET A 158 -71.50 8.46 64.82
CA MET A 158 -71.32 7.29 65.68
C MET A 158 -71.28 7.69 67.15
N ALA A 159 -70.56 8.77 67.52
CA ALA A 159 -70.50 9.30 68.85
C ALA A 159 -71.87 9.82 69.32
N LEU A 160 -72.65 10.54 68.48
CA LEU A 160 -73.96 11.03 68.78
C LEU A 160 -74.97 9.88 68.89
N TYR A 161 -74.90 8.85 68.08
CA TYR A 161 -75.76 7.68 68.17
C TYR A 161 -75.53 6.88 69.46
N SER A 162 -74.32 6.76 69.92
CA SER A 162 -73.94 6.09 71.17
C SER A 162 -74.54 6.84 72.41
N GLN A 163 -74.81 8.15 72.28
CA GLN A 163 -75.45 8.99 73.28
C GLN A 163 -76.96 9.06 73.10
N GLY A 164 -77.53 8.36 72.09
CA GLY A 164 -78.96 8.38 71.80
C GLY A 164 -79.48 9.70 71.17
N ALA A 165 -78.58 10.54 70.62
CA ALA A 165 -78.89 11.87 70.10
C ALA A 165 -79.37 11.89 68.65
N ILE A 166 -79.17 10.80 67.89
CA ILE A 166 -79.59 10.66 66.47
C ILE A 166 -80.19 9.27 66.21
N ALA A 167 -80.98 9.14 65.17
CA ALA A 167 -81.55 7.86 64.68
C ALA A 167 -80.50 6.93 64.11
N LYS A 168 -80.77 5.60 64.16
CA LYS A 168 -79.92 4.60 63.59
C LYS A 168 -79.76 4.82 62.06
N SER A 169 -80.80 5.24 61.39
CA SER A 169 -80.79 5.53 59.95
C SER A 169 -79.70 6.54 59.56
N ASP A 170 -79.57 7.59 60.40
CA ASP A 170 -78.54 8.66 60.12
C ASP A 170 -77.10 8.15 60.27
N MET A 171 -76.91 7.19 61.19
CA MET A 171 -75.65 6.50 61.36
C MET A 171 -75.33 5.56 60.16
N ASP A 172 -76.36 4.74 59.79
CA ASP A 172 -76.27 3.78 58.65
C ASP A 172 -76.05 4.54 57.35
N ASP A 173 -76.63 5.71 57.13
CA ASP A 173 -76.38 6.56 55.94
C ASP A 173 -74.93 7.07 55.91
N SER A 174 -74.36 7.43 57.06
CA SER A 174 -72.94 7.84 57.09
C SER A 174 -71.96 6.74 56.92
N GLU A 175 -72.26 5.52 57.37
CA GLU A 175 -71.46 4.33 57.10
C GLU A 175 -71.49 3.98 55.60
N ALA A 176 -72.67 4.03 54.97
CA ALA A 176 -72.79 3.85 53.53
C ALA A 176 -71.96 4.91 52.75
N ALA A 177 -72.05 6.19 53.17
CA ALA A 177 -71.28 7.27 52.55
C ALA A 177 -69.74 7.06 52.67
N LEU A 178 -69.28 6.59 53.85
CA LEU A 178 -67.86 6.24 54.06
C LEU A 178 -67.43 5.09 53.16
N SER A 179 -68.24 4.03 53.06
CA SER A 179 -67.97 2.88 52.19
C SER A 179 -67.89 3.29 50.73
N VAL A 180 -68.71 4.16 50.24
CA VAL A 180 -68.71 4.74 48.89
C VAL A 180 -67.42 5.57 48.66
N ALA A 181 -67.04 6.40 49.62
CA ALA A 181 -65.83 7.22 49.54
C ALA A 181 -64.56 6.34 49.51
N GLN A 182 -64.49 5.28 50.31
CA GLN A 182 -63.41 4.30 50.31
C GLN A 182 -63.30 3.54 48.95
N ALA A 183 -64.43 3.11 48.40
CA ALA A 183 -64.48 2.45 47.09
C ALA A 183 -64.02 3.41 45.98
N ALA A 184 -64.41 4.67 46.02
CA ALA A 184 -63.92 5.70 45.07
C ALA A 184 -62.39 5.91 45.13
N MET A 185 -61.86 6.00 46.38
CA MET A 185 -60.41 6.09 46.56
C MET A 185 -59.67 4.92 45.99
N ASN A 186 -60.08 3.66 46.27
CA ASN A 186 -59.51 2.44 45.76
C ASN A 186 -59.52 2.41 44.22
N GLN A 187 -60.67 2.86 43.61
CA GLN A 187 -60.80 2.94 42.16
C GLN A 187 -59.72 3.87 41.53
N GLN A 188 -59.47 5.03 42.14
CA GLN A 188 -58.48 5.97 41.66
C GLN A 188 -57.01 5.37 41.79
N GLN A 189 -56.74 4.66 42.89
CA GLN A 189 -55.47 4.02 43.11
C GLN A 189 -55.23 2.90 42.11
N GLU A 190 -56.24 2.08 41.80
CA GLU A 190 -56.14 1.07 40.73
C GLU A 190 -55.91 1.72 39.36
N GLY A 191 -56.55 2.87 39.10
CA GLY A 191 -56.29 3.67 37.89
C GLY A 191 -54.84 4.08 37.78
N LEU A 192 -54.22 4.57 38.86
CA LEU A 192 -52.81 4.92 38.90
C LEU A 192 -51.92 3.67 38.64
N ALA A 193 -52.24 2.55 39.33
CA ALA A 193 -51.47 1.32 39.14
C ALA A 193 -51.44 0.82 37.68
N LYS A 194 -52.56 0.98 36.96
CA LYS A 194 -52.64 0.68 35.51
C LYS A 194 -51.76 1.60 34.69
N LEU A 195 -51.76 2.92 34.99
CA LEU A 195 -50.92 3.88 34.27
C LEU A 195 -49.44 3.67 34.51
N LEU A 196 -49.07 3.22 35.71
CA LEU A 196 -47.70 2.90 36.09
C LEU A 196 -47.17 1.66 35.36
N GLY A 197 -48.05 0.72 34.97
CA GLY A 197 -47.67 -0.48 34.22
C GLY A 197 -46.57 -1.31 34.88
N GLY A 198 -46.51 -1.36 36.21
CA GLY A 198 -45.48 -2.06 36.98
C GLY A 198 -44.28 -1.18 37.37
N ALA A 199 -44.28 0.11 37.03
CA ALA A 199 -43.29 1.05 37.54
C ALA A 199 -43.45 1.24 39.04
N MET A 200 -42.34 1.46 39.76
CA MET A 200 -42.37 1.87 41.17
C MET A 200 -42.81 3.31 41.25
N ASP A 201 -43.85 3.58 42.04
CA ASP A 201 -44.29 4.97 42.31
C ASP A 201 -43.28 5.65 43.25
N THR A 202 -42.50 6.55 42.72
CA THR A 202 -41.50 7.33 43.45
C THR A 202 -42.07 8.62 44.06
N GLY A 203 -43.34 8.93 43.80
CA GLY A 203 -43.95 10.19 44.19
C GLY A 203 -43.59 11.37 43.28
N ASP A 204 -42.50 11.25 42.47
CA ASP A 204 -42.07 12.27 41.50
C ASP A 204 -42.13 11.68 40.07
N THR A 205 -43.03 12.22 39.28
CA THR A 205 -43.24 11.77 37.88
C THR A 205 -42.00 11.98 37.02
N ASN A 206 -41.14 12.95 37.35
CA ASN A 206 -39.90 13.23 36.55
C ASN A 206 -38.81 12.20 36.74
N THR A 207 -38.72 11.54 37.90
CA THR A 207 -37.71 10.53 38.21
C THR A 207 -38.16 9.11 37.93
N MET A 208 -39.43 8.93 37.56
CA MET A 208 -40.02 7.63 37.32
C MET A 208 -39.62 7.04 35.98
N VAL A 209 -39.22 5.78 35.97
CA VAL A 209 -38.94 4.98 34.76
C VAL A 209 -40.22 4.20 34.42
N LEU A 210 -40.79 4.49 33.26
CA LEU A 210 -41.98 3.80 32.74
C LEU A 210 -41.54 2.61 31.86
N PRO A 211 -41.83 1.35 32.22
CA PRO A 211 -41.33 0.19 31.50
C PRO A 211 -41.74 0.17 30.02
N GLN A 212 -42.93 0.59 29.70
CA GLN A 212 -43.42 0.66 28.31
C GLN A 212 -42.65 1.69 27.47
N ILE A 213 -42.21 2.79 28.03
CA ILE A 213 -41.41 3.79 27.34
C ILE A 213 -39.99 3.27 27.14
N GLU A 214 -39.43 2.57 28.13
CA GLU A 214 -38.10 1.98 28.01
C GLU A 214 -38.06 0.88 26.94
N GLU A 215 -39.08 0.03 26.85
CA GLU A 215 -39.25 -0.96 25.80
C GLU A 215 -39.30 -0.30 24.41
N GLN A 216 -40.05 0.80 24.27
CA GLN A 216 -40.10 1.58 23.02
C GLN A 216 -38.74 2.17 22.68
N ARG A 217 -38.02 2.74 23.67
CA ARG A 217 -36.67 3.25 23.49
C ARG A 217 -35.67 2.16 23.01
N GLN A 218 -35.73 1.00 23.63
CA GLN A 218 -34.89 -0.15 23.21
C GLN A 218 -35.23 -0.62 21.79
N THR A 219 -36.52 -0.63 21.43
CA THR A 219 -36.95 -0.97 20.06
C THR A 219 -36.36 0.01 19.04
N VAL A 220 -36.35 1.30 19.34
CA VAL A 220 -35.77 2.34 18.49
C VAL A 220 -34.25 2.19 18.48
N ALA A 221 -33.60 1.92 19.62
CA ALA A 221 -32.17 1.74 19.73
C ALA A 221 -31.67 0.53 18.90
N ASN A 222 -32.43 -0.57 18.87
CA ASN A 222 -32.13 -1.75 18.07
C ASN A 222 -32.02 -1.45 16.57
N LYS A 223 -32.83 -0.52 16.05
CA LYS A 223 -32.69 -0.03 14.67
C LYS A 223 -31.32 0.63 14.42
N GLY A 224 -30.66 1.13 15.46
CA GLY A 224 -29.28 1.62 15.37
C GLY A 224 -28.28 0.51 15.00
N HIS A 225 -28.48 -0.71 15.49
CA HIS A 225 -27.68 -1.86 15.12
C HIS A 225 -27.92 -2.27 13.66
N ASP A 226 -29.19 -2.20 13.20
CA ASP A 226 -29.51 -2.50 11.80
C ASP A 226 -28.85 -1.45 10.87
N ARG A 227 -28.89 -0.16 11.26
CA ARG A 227 -28.18 0.89 10.52
C ARG A 227 -26.68 0.65 10.50
N GLU A 228 -26.06 0.24 11.62
CA GLU A 228 -24.63 -0.07 11.68
C GLU A 228 -24.27 -1.23 10.75
N SER A 229 -25.09 -2.26 10.65
CA SER A 229 -24.91 -3.35 9.70
C SER A 229 -24.86 -2.84 8.24
N LEU A 230 -25.76 -1.92 7.87
CA LEU A 230 -25.76 -1.29 6.54
C LEU A 230 -24.50 -0.44 6.31
N VAL A 231 -24.00 0.25 7.33
CA VAL A 231 -22.74 1.01 7.28
C VAL A 231 -21.55 0.09 7.01
N GLN A 232 -21.50 -1.08 7.66
CA GLN A 232 -20.45 -2.08 7.43
C GLN A 232 -20.51 -2.63 6.00
N GLN A 233 -21.69 -2.95 5.48
CA GLN A 233 -21.87 -3.39 4.10
C GLN A 233 -21.40 -2.32 3.10
N ARG A 234 -21.77 -1.05 3.31
CA ARG A 234 -21.29 0.07 2.50
C ARG A 234 -19.76 0.20 2.53
N ASN A 235 -19.15 0.04 3.71
CA ASN A 235 -17.70 0.12 3.85
C ASN A 235 -16.99 -1.01 3.11
N GLN A 236 -17.54 -2.23 3.09
CA GLN A 236 -17.03 -3.34 2.28
C GLN A 236 -17.05 -3.01 0.78
N LEU A 237 -18.16 -2.43 0.28
CA LEU A 237 -18.23 -2.00 -1.12
C LEU A 237 -17.28 -0.85 -1.43
N ARG A 238 -16.98 0.04 -0.49
CA ARG A 238 -15.96 1.09 -0.66
C ARG A 238 -14.55 0.51 -0.83
N VAL A 239 -14.22 -0.52 -0.06
CA VAL A 239 -12.95 -1.25 -0.24
C VAL A 239 -12.89 -1.92 -1.60
N GLN A 240 -13.99 -2.55 -2.03
CA GLN A 240 -14.08 -3.14 -3.37
C GLN A 240 -13.94 -2.09 -4.48
N LEU A 241 -14.56 -0.93 -4.33
CA LEU A 241 -14.41 0.21 -5.26
C LEU A 241 -12.94 0.64 -5.36
N GLN A 242 -12.25 0.78 -4.24
CA GLN A 242 -10.84 1.14 -4.22
C GLN A 242 -9.97 0.09 -4.93
N GLN A 243 -10.26 -1.21 -4.77
CA GLN A 243 -9.55 -2.28 -5.48
C GLN A 243 -9.74 -2.16 -7.00
N LEU A 244 -10.96 -1.88 -7.46
CA LEU A 244 -11.26 -1.68 -8.88
C LEU A 244 -10.56 -0.42 -9.43
N GLU A 245 -10.50 0.67 -8.66
CA GLU A 245 -9.79 1.89 -9.05
C GLU A 245 -8.28 1.65 -9.19
N VAL A 246 -7.67 0.90 -8.27
CA VAL A 246 -6.26 0.45 -8.40
C VAL A 246 -6.08 -0.44 -9.62
N GLN A 247 -7.01 -1.38 -9.87
CA GLN A 247 -6.97 -2.22 -11.06
C GLN A 247 -7.05 -1.39 -12.34
N LYS A 248 -7.92 -0.39 -12.38
CA LYS A 248 -8.04 0.56 -13.49
C LYS A 248 -6.73 1.33 -13.73
N ASP A 249 -6.09 1.84 -12.68
CA ASP A 249 -4.82 2.55 -12.80
C ASP A 249 -3.71 1.65 -13.38
N ARG A 250 -3.70 0.37 -13.03
CA ARG A 250 -2.75 -0.63 -13.57
C ARG A 250 -2.97 -0.96 -15.05
N LEU A 251 -4.13 -0.62 -15.63
CA LEU A 251 -4.37 -0.75 -17.06
C LEU A 251 -3.64 0.34 -17.88
N ILE A 252 -3.08 1.34 -17.23
CA ILE A 252 -2.24 2.38 -17.83
C ILE A 252 -0.79 2.09 -17.47
N LEU A 253 -0.01 1.67 -18.46
CA LEU A 253 1.41 1.41 -18.28
C LEU A 253 2.19 2.71 -18.31
N ARG A 254 2.96 2.96 -17.26
CA ARG A 254 3.81 4.15 -17.14
C ARG A 254 5.29 3.78 -17.12
N ALA A 255 6.13 4.71 -17.55
CA ALA A 255 7.57 4.57 -17.48
C ALA A 255 8.03 4.52 -16.00
N PRO A 256 8.77 3.48 -15.58
CA PRO A 256 9.27 3.37 -14.21
C PRO A 256 10.41 4.35 -13.92
N GLU A 257 11.13 4.78 -14.94
CA GLU A 257 12.27 5.70 -14.85
C GLU A 257 12.48 6.44 -16.18
N ASP A 258 13.35 7.43 -16.17
CA ASP A 258 13.78 8.14 -17.37
C ASP A 258 14.59 7.23 -18.28
N GLY A 259 14.31 7.28 -19.58
CA GLY A 259 15.02 6.44 -20.53
C GLY A 259 14.58 6.64 -21.96
N LYS A 260 15.00 5.70 -22.83
CA LYS A 260 14.67 5.65 -24.24
C LYS A 260 13.99 4.33 -24.57
N ILE A 261 12.91 4.38 -25.33
CA ILE A 261 12.24 3.17 -25.80
C ILE A 261 13.11 2.47 -26.84
N LEU A 262 13.61 1.27 -26.53
CA LEU A 262 14.37 0.48 -27.48
C LEU A 262 13.46 -0.27 -28.43
N LYS A 263 12.43 -0.93 -27.91
CA LYS A 263 11.54 -1.76 -28.71
C LYS A 263 10.15 -1.85 -28.08
N LEU A 264 9.12 -1.83 -28.92
CA LEU A 264 7.76 -2.21 -28.58
C LEU A 264 7.58 -3.71 -28.89
N LEU A 265 7.29 -4.50 -27.84
CA LEU A 265 7.14 -5.95 -27.94
C LEU A 265 5.70 -6.38 -28.18
N ALA A 266 4.74 -5.45 -28.01
CA ALA A 266 3.32 -5.65 -28.23
C ALA A 266 2.74 -4.53 -29.09
N LYS A 267 1.67 -4.85 -29.85
CA LYS A 267 1.01 -3.92 -30.79
C LYS A 267 -0.45 -3.73 -30.45
N LYS A 268 -0.98 -2.55 -30.80
CA LYS A 268 -2.40 -2.22 -30.67
C LYS A 268 -3.29 -3.33 -31.26
N GLY A 269 -4.26 -3.76 -30.48
CA GLY A 269 -5.21 -4.82 -30.83
C GLY A 269 -4.84 -6.19 -30.27
N GLU A 270 -3.62 -6.39 -29.80
CA GLU A 270 -3.17 -7.63 -29.19
C GLU A 270 -3.74 -7.80 -27.77
N MET A 271 -3.92 -9.06 -27.36
CA MET A 271 -4.31 -9.44 -26.01
C MET A 271 -3.05 -9.60 -25.16
N ILE A 272 -2.89 -8.79 -24.15
CA ILE A 272 -1.74 -8.80 -23.25
C ILE A 272 -2.07 -9.59 -22.01
N GLN A 273 -1.15 -10.48 -21.61
CA GLN A 273 -1.24 -11.20 -20.35
C GLN A 273 -0.48 -10.44 -19.24
N ALA A 274 -0.94 -10.62 -18.00
CA ALA A 274 -0.28 -10.04 -16.84
C ALA A 274 1.22 -10.42 -16.80
N ASP A 275 2.04 -9.47 -16.35
CA ASP A 275 3.48 -9.64 -16.13
C ASP A 275 4.31 -10.00 -17.38
N THR A 276 3.69 -9.98 -18.57
CA THR A 276 4.40 -10.16 -19.84
C THR A 276 5.07 -8.86 -20.26
N PRO A 277 6.39 -8.84 -20.56
CA PRO A 277 7.07 -7.64 -21.03
C PRO A 277 6.49 -7.15 -22.35
N VAL A 278 6.10 -5.89 -22.39
CA VAL A 278 5.51 -5.24 -23.61
C VAL A 278 6.40 -4.14 -24.15
N ILE A 279 7.34 -3.62 -23.35
CA ILE A 279 8.31 -2.59 -23.77
C ILE A 279 9.68 -2.94 -23.22
N LEU A 280 10.71 -2.70 -24.04
CA LEU A 280 12.10 -2.70 -23.63
C LEU A 280 12.57 -1.24 -23.55
N LEU A 281 12.84 -0.78 -22.33
CA LEU A 281 13.30 0.56 -22.01
C LEU A 281 14.81 0.55 -21.76
N GLU A 282 15.56 1.44 -22.38
CA GLU A 282 16.95 1.74 -22.08
C GLU A 282 17.00 2.84 -21.03
N SER A 283 17.54 2.51 -19.86
CA SER A 283 17.74 3.44 -18.75
C SER A 283 18.83 4.46 -19.08
N LYS A 284 18.75 5.65 -18.48
CA LYS A 284 19.87 6.60 -18.50
C LYS A 284 21.06 6.12 -17.68
N ARG A 285 20.90 5.09 -16.88
CA ARG A 285 21.99 4.49 -16.10
C ARG A 285 22.88 3.66 -17.02
N LYS A 286 24.12 4.07 -17.15
CA LYS A 286 25.12 3.40 -17.99
C LYS A 286 26.19 2.79 -17.10
N TYR A 287 26.72 1.68 -17.51
CA TYR A 287 27.81 0.99 -16.84
C TYR A 287 28.76 0.38 -17.85
N TYR A 288 29.93 0.05 -17.40
CA TYR A 288 30.87 -0.79 -18.13
C TYR A 288 31.44 -1.85 -17.20
N ASP A 289 31.70 -3.02 -17.77
CA ASP A 289 32.27 -4.15 -17.06
C ASP A 289 33.74 -4.25 -17.44
N ILE A 290 34.64 -4.27 -16.45
CA ILE A 290 36.05 -4.56 -16.63
C ILE A 290 36.42 -5.85 -15.91
N TYR A 291 37.44 -6.51 -16.40
CA TYR A 291 37.91 -7.75 -15.82
C TYR A 291 39.29 -7.56 -15.25
N VAL A 292 39.50 -7.89 -13.99
CA VAL A 292 40.71 -7.67 -13.23
C VAL A 292 41.22 -8.96 -12.61
N SER A 293 42.53 -8.98 -12.28
CA SER A 293 43.13 -10.09 -11.55
C SER A 293 42.71 -10.11 -10.08
N GLU A 294 42.92 -11.27 -9.42
CA GLU A 294 42.64 -11.41 -7.98
C GLU A 294 43.40 -10.38 -7.14
N LYS A 295 44.66 -10.10 -7.48
CA LYS A 295 45.49 -9.11 -6.77
C LYS A 295 44.96 -7.70 -6.88
N GLN A 296 44.37 -7.33 -8.01
CA GLN A 296 43.75 -6.04 -8.24
C GLN A 296 42.38 -5.96 -7.52
N ALA A 297 41.58 -7.04 -7.59
CA ALA A 297 40.24 -7.09 -6.98
C ALA A 297 40.28 -6.92 -5.46
N VAL A 298 41.30 -7.43 -4.76
CA VAL A 298 41.43 -7.30 -3.29
C VAL A 298 41.52 -5.84 -2.82
N ARG A 299 42.01 -4.94 -3.69
CA ARG A 299 42.15 -3.52 -3.37
C ARG A 299 40.87 -2.70 -3.66
N LEU A 300 39.97 -3.26 -4.42
CA LEU A 300 38.74 -2.59 -4.86
C LEU A 300 37.55 -2.99 -3.97
N HIS A 301 36.69 -2.06 -3.72
CA HIS A 301 35.45 -2.30 -2.96
C HIS A 301 34.27 -1.57 -3.58
N GLU A 302 33.06 -2.02 -3.29
CA GLU A 302 31.84 -1.34 -3.71
C GLU A 302 31.80 0.08 -3.11
N GLY A 303 31.35 1.04 -3.91
CA GLY A 303 31.32 2.45 -3.55
C GLY A 303 32.57 3.25 -3.91
N LEU A 304 33.65 2.58 -4.36
CA LEU A 304 34.86 3.25 -4.79
C LEU A 304 34.64 3.98 -6.11
N ASN A 305 35.18 5.20 -6.23
CA ASN A 305 35.15 5.94 -7.49
C ASN A 305 36.31 5.49 -8.38
N LEU A 306 36.01 5.15 -9.60
CA LEU A 306 36.99 4.74 -10.60
C LEU A 306 36.83 5.64 -11.82
N SER A 307 37.95 6.15 -12.32
CA SER A 307 38.00 6.90 -13.57
C SER A 307 38.57 6.03 -14.66
N GLY A 308 38.03 6.15 -15.86
CA GLY A 308 38.60 5.54 -17.07
C GLY A 308 38.67 6.59 -18.16
N THR A 309 39.27 6.24 -19.29
CA THR A 309 39.45 7.12 -20.44
C THR A 309 38.69 6.56 -21.63
N ALA A 310 37.79 7.35 -22.23
CA ALA A 310 37.09 6.97 -23.45
C ALA A 310 38.07 6.93 -24.63
N ILE A 311 38.15 5.79 -25.34
CA ILE A 311 39.12 5.59 -26.45
C ILE A 311 38.79 6.54 -27.62
N THR A 312 37.52 6.91 -27.81
CA THR A 312 37.07 7.70 -28.95
C THR A 312 37.60 9.13 -28.99
N ASP A 313 37.72 9.79 -27.85
CA ASP A 313 38.05 11.24 -27.74
C ASP A 313 39.03 11.53 -26.60
N GLY A 314 39.42 10.53 -25.85
CA GLY A 314 40.40 10.68 -24.75
C GLY A 314 39.87 11.38 -23.52
N HIS A 315 38.54 11.67 -23.42
CA HIS A 315 38.04 12.30 -22.21
C HIS A 315 37.95 11.33 -21.04
N ARG A 316 38.12 11.84 -19.81
CA ARG A 316 37.98 11.05 -18.60
C ARG A 316 36.51 10.83 -18.27
N VAL A 317 36.17 9.59 -17.95
CA VAL A 317 34.83 9.15 -17.56
C VAL A 317 34.89 8.68 -16.11
N GLY A 318 34.26 9.42 -15.22
CA GLY A 318 34.13 9.05 -13.82
C GLY A 318 32.97 8.07 -13.60
N GLY A 319 33.15 7.16 -12.67
CA GLY A 319 32.10 6.21 -12.29
C GLY A 319 32.31 5.63 -10.90
N THR A 320 31.32 4.91 -10.40
CA THR A 320 31.35 4.27 -9.08
C THR A 320 31.24 2.77 -9.23
N ILE A 321 32.10 2.01 -8.57
CA ILE A 321 32.05 0.55 -8.50
C ILE A 321 30.83 0.16 -7.67
N ARG A 322 29.90 -0.60 -8.26
CA ARG A 322 28.72 -1.08 -7.54
C ARG A 322 28.63 -2.60 -7.43
N PHE A 323 29.51 -3.30 -8.13
CA PHE A 323 29.42 -4.74 -8.21
C PHE A 323 30.80 -5.34 -8.47
N ILE A 324 31.21 -6.28 -7.63
CA ILE A 324 32.43 -7.06 -7.78
C ILE A 324 32.05 -8.52 -7.65
N THR A 325 32.27 -9.32 -8.71
CA THR A 325 31.95 -10.74 -8.70
C THR A 325 32.99 -11.56 -9.42
N GLN A 326 32.94 -12.87 -9.26
CA GLN A 326 33.73 -13.78 -10.04
C GLN A 326 33.33 -13.72 -11.52
N ALA A 327 34.29 -13.65 -12.41
CA ALA A 327 34.04 -13.59 -13.85
C ALA A 327 33.26 -14.83 -14.34
N PRO A 328 32.27 -14.68 -15.22
CA PRO A 328 31.57 -15.83 -15.81
C PRO A 328 32.54 -16.78 -16.51
N GLY A 329 32.39 -18.10 -16.32
CA GLY A 329 33.26 -19.12 -16.90
C GLY A 329 34.60 -19.29 -16.19
N PHE A 330 34.91 -18.57 -15.15
CA PHE A 330 36.19 -18.69 -14.41
C PHE A 330 36.41 -20.08 -13.82
N ALA A 331 35.38 -20.78 -13.39
CA ALA A 331 35.48 -22.13 -12.84
C ALA A 331 36.04 -23.15 -13.89
N ASP A 332 35.57 -23.00 -15.14
CA ASP A 332 36.01 -23.88 -16.25
C ASP A 332 37.45 -23.58 -16.65
N LEU A 333 37.85 -22.29 -16.61
CA LEU A 333 39.22 -21.86 -16.93
C LEU A 333 40.24 -22.27 -15.84
N LYS A 334 39.79 -22.34 -14.58
CA LYS A 334 40.66 -22.72 -13.45
C LYS A 334 41.11 -24.19 -13.50
N GLY A 335 40.26 -25.05 -14.07
CA GLY A 335 40.55 -26.50 -14.22
C GLY A 335 41.60 -26.84 -15.32
N THR A 336 41.86 -25.92 -16.25
CA THR A 336 42.76 -26.16 -17.42
C THR A 336 44.11 -25.46 -17.31
N ARG A 337 44.45 -24.83 -16.19
CA ARG A 337 45.70 -24.08 -16.00
C ARG A 337 46.89 -25.01 -15.85
N GLU A 338 47.85 -24.88 -16.73
CA GLU A 338 49.21 -25.39 -16.51
C GLU A 338 49.96 -24.49 -15.53
N LYS A 339 50.85 -25.11 -14.69
CA LYS A 339 51.68 -24.37 -13.74
C LYS A 339 52.56 -23.36 -14.48
N GLY A 340 52.34 -22.05 -14.26
CA GLY A 340 53.18 -20.98 -14.79
C GLY A 340 52.49 -19.99 -15.72
N GLN A 341 51.18 -20.15 -16.03
CA GLN A 341 50.47 -19.14 -16.79
C GLN A 341 50.12 -17.94 -15.89
N ALA A 342 50.28 -16.72 -16.45
CA ALA A 342 49.98 -15.46 -15.78
C ALA A 342 48.52 -15.44 -15.27
N ASP A 343 48.28 -14.71 -14.20
CA ASP A 343 46.94 -14.48 -13.63
C ASP A 343 45.96 -14.08 -14.72
N LEU A 344 45.04 -14.98 -15.05
CA LEU A 344 43.90 -14.65 -15.89
C LEU A 344 42.98 -13.73 -15.13
N THR A 345 42.31 -12.84 -15.81
CA THR A 345 41.28 -11.95 -15.23
C THR A 345 40.19 -12.77 -14.59
N ALA A 346 40.07 -12.71 -13.25
CA ALA A 346 39.25 -13.61 -12.47
C ALA A 346 37.99 -12.95 -11.90
N PHE A 347 37.97 -11.62 -11.85
CA PHE A 347 36.90 -10.84 -11.28
C PHE A 347 36.34 -9.85 -12.28
N GLN A 348 35.01 -9.79 -12.34
CA GLN A 348 34.26 -8.79 -13.09
C GLN A 348 33.89 -7.65 -12.14
N ILE A 349 34.21 -6.44 -12.54
CA ILE A 349 33.87 -5.21 -11.82
C ILE A 349 32.94 -4.40 -12.68
N ARG A 350 31.79 -4.07 -12.16
CA ARG A 350 30.82 -3.20 -12.81
C ARG A 350 30.92 -1.79 -12.27
N VAL A 351 31.21 -0.86 -13.15
CA VAL A 351 31.34 0.56 -12.85
C VAL A 351 30.17 1.31 -13.48
N TYR A 352 29.34 1.94 -12.67
CA TYR A 352 28.29 2.83 -13.16
C TYR A 352 28.89 4.20 -13.40
N THR A 353 28.71 4.72 -14.62
CA THR A 353 29.18 6.05 -14.99
C THR A 353 28.35 7.11 -14.25
N ASN A 354 28.97 8.25 -13.94
CA ASN A 354 28.24 9.36 -13.37
C ASN A 354 27.15 9.86 -14.34
N PRO A 355 25.97 10.29 -13.86
CA PRO A 355 24.85 10.69 -14.73
C PRO A 355 25.16 11.84 -15.69
N GLU A 356 26.13 12.70 -15.33
CA GLU A 356 26.54 13.86 -16.13
C GLU A 356 27.50 13.53 -17.27
N GLU A 357 28.05 12.30 -17.27
CA GLU A 357 29.02 11.88 -18.27
C GLU A 357 28.36 11.61 -19.64
N LYS A 358 28.87 12.29 -20.65
CA LYS A 358 28.37 12.18 -22.04
C LYS A 358 28.98 10.97 -22.75
N VAL A 359 28.71 9.78 -22.24
CA VAL A 359 29.12 8.52 -22.88
C VAL A 359 27.96 7.89 -23.60
N LEU A 360 28.20 7.29 -24.76
CA LEU A 360 27.20 6.56 -25.52
C LEU A 360 27.36 5.05 -25.29
N PRO A 361 26.26 4.30 -25.23
CA PRO A 361 26.32 2.83 -25.26
C PRO A 361 27.11 2.35 -26.48
N GLY A 362 27.99 1.38 -26.28
CA GLY A 362 28.91 0.88 -27.30
C GLY A 362 30.28 1.53 -27.33
N GLN A 363 30.52 2.63 -26.61
CA GLN A 363 31.84 3.21 -26.45
C GLN A 363 32.73 2.33 -25.56
N THR A 364 34.04 2.30 -25.86
CA THR A 364 35.00 1.57 -25.05
C THR A 364 35.68 2.55 -24.09
N ILE A 365 35.69 2.18 -22.81
CA ILE A 365 36.43 2.86 -21.75
C ILE A 365 37.63 2.04 -21.39
N GLU A 366 38.80 2.66 -21.44
CA GLU A 366 40.06 2.07 -21.02
C GLU A 366 40.35 2.51 -19.57
N VAL A 367 40.66 1.55 -18.72
CA VAL A 367 41.11 1.77 -17.33
C VAL A 367 42.52 1.22 -17.20
N THR A 368 43.47 2.05 -16.78
CA THR A 368 44.86 1.67 -16.58
C THR A 368 45.11 1.12 -15.18
N ASP A 369 46.19 0.33 -15.02
CA ASP A 369 46.62 -0.17 -13.71
C ASP A 369 46.90 0.97 -12.70
N HIS A 370 47.31 2.14 -13.19
CA HIS A 370 47.54 3.30 -12.37
C HIS A 370 46.21 3.82 -11.76
N GLU A 371 45.16 3.89 -12.56
CA GLU A 371 43.82 4.29 -12.11
C GLU A 371 43.20 3.29 -11.12
N LEU A 372 43.55 1.98 -11.25
CA LEU A 372 43.18 0.93 -10.30
C LEU A 372 43.98 0.96 -8.99
N SER A 373 45.12 1.66 -8.97
CA SER A 373 46.03 1.72 -7.82
C SER A 373 45.95 3.05 -7.05
N GLU A 374 45.46 4.12 -7.67
CA GLU A 374 45.29 5.43 -7.04
C GLU A 374 43.95 5.56 -6.26
N THR A 375 43.10 4.55 -6.38
CA THR A 375 41.81 4.46 -5.69
C THR A 375 41.95 3.65 -4.41
#